data_d4bc549c3f5ef133e787da4dd5172b75
#
_entry.id   d4bc549c3f5ef133e787da4dd5172b75
#
_cell.length_a   1.000
_cell.length_b   1.000
_cell.length_c   1.000
_cell.angle_alpha   90.00
_cell.angle_beta   90.00
_cell.angle_gamma   90.00
#
_symmetry.space_group_name_H-M   'P 1'
#
loop_
_entity.id
_entity.type
_entity.pdbx_description
1 polymer ?
#
loop_
_entity_poly.entity_id
_entity_poly.type
_entity_poly.pdbx_seq_one_letter_code
_entity_poly.pdbx_strand_id
1 'polypeptide(L)'
;MRSSLRRGLLAVALALVVAIGFANLLGNHRVDTANEASSSSTSETSSVMRTPIDWQKSSETVAYPDVNAHPDLWIKVSKKKQRVYLIDNGKILYTMYCSTGTGKNDTPTGTYYIQAERGTYFYSQQSGEGAHYWVSWLNHGEYLFHSVPTDESGNYKLSEAKQLGKKAASHGCVRLSVPDAKWFYENIKEGTKVVITND
;
A
#
# COMPACT_ATOMS: atom_id res chain seq x y z
N MET A 1 -9.86 60.72 13.57
CA MET A 1 -10.32 60.98 14.95
C MET A 1 -10.14 59.69 15.74
N ARG A 2 -9.20 59.78 16.67
CA ARG A 2 -9.16 59.32 18.08
C ARG A 2 -9.44 57.84 18.31
N SER A 3 -8.36 57.08 18.62
CA SER A 3 -7.69 56.81 19.92
C SER A 3 -8.58 56.03 20.89
N SER A 4 -8.14 54.92 21.49
CA SER A 4 -7.14 54.71 22.54
C SER A 4 -7.06 53.21 22.87
N LEU A 5 -6.02 52.55 22.92
CA LEU A 5 -4.96 52.29 23.91
C LEU A 5 -5.42 52.17 25.39
N ARG A 6 -5.33 51.00 25.99
CA ARG A 6 -5.01 50.70 27.41
C ARG A 6 -4.65 49.17 27.47
N ARG A 7 -3.47 48.75 27.67
CA ARG A 7 -2.45 48.71 28.76
C ARG A 7 -3.01 48.25 30.13
N GLY A 8 -2.39 47.18 30.63
CA GLY A 8 -2.45 46.68 32.00
C GLY A 8 -1.87 45.29 32.05
N LEU A 9 -0.80 45.10 32.34
CA LEU A 9 0.36 44.94 33.21
C LEU A 9 0.07 44.11 34.48
N LEU A 10 0.89 43.04 34.62
CA LEU A 10 1.51 42.42 35.79
C LEU A 10 0.64 41.82 36.91
N ALA A 11 0.94 40.54 37.21
CA ALA A 11 1.42 40.19 38.56
C ALA A 11 2.19 38.86 38.52
N VAL A 12 3.46 38.95 38.89
CA VAL A 12 4.39 37.90 39.29
C VAL A 12 4.09 37.54 40.75
N ALA A 13 4.05 36.28 41.11
CA ALA A 13 4.22 35.84 42.49
C ALA A 13 5.07 34.57 42.55
N LEU A 14 6.21 34.77 43.15
CA LEU A 14 7.30 33.86 43.54
C LEU A 14 7.05 33.37 44.96
N ALA A 15 7.26 32.10 45.29
CA ALA A 15 7.68 31.57 46.62
C ALA A 15 7.91 30.08 46.51
N LEU A 16 9.11 29.60 46.54
CA LEU A 16 10.07 29.30 47.61
C LEU A 16 9.76 28.03 48.41
N VAL A 17 10.57 27.00 48.10
CA VAL A 17 11.41 26.06 48.89
C VAL A 17 10.96 25.79 50.33
N VAL A 18 10.83 24.50 50.67
CA VAL A 18 11.35 23.93 51.92
C VAL A 18 11.88 22.51 51.68
N ALA A 19 13.15 22.32 51.84
CA ALA A 19 13.86 21.06 52.05
C ALA A 19 14.03 20.84 53.56
N ILE A 20 13.90 19.64 54.05
CA ILE A 20 14.43 19.02 55.29
C ILE A 20 14.04 17.52 55.15
N GLY A 21 14.85 16.48 55.16
CA GLY A 21 16.09 16.24 55.83
C GLY A 21 15.93 15.02 56.79
N PHE A 22 16.92 14.11 56.75
CA PHE A 22 17.23 13.04 57.72
C PHE A 22 16.39 11.74 57.61
N ALA A 23 16.94 10.54 57.82
CA ALA A 23 18.27 9.96 57.93
C ALA A 23 18.10 8.40 57.91
N ASN A 24 19.10 7.71 57.45
CA ASN A 24 19.57 6.36 57.70
C ASN A 24 18.80 5.44 58.63
N LEU A 25 18.47 4.26 58.14
CA LEU A 25 18.70 3.03 58.96
C LEU A 25 19.20 1.90 58.06
N LEU A 26 20.38 1.39 58.41
CA LEU A 26 21.04 0.23 57.79
C LEU A 26 20.23 -1.03 58.09
N GLY A 27 19.94 -1.80 57.06
CA GLY A 27 19.47 -3.14 57.15
C GLY A 27 20.06 -3.97 55.99
N ASN A 28 21.15 -4.67 56.31
CA ASN A 28 21.73 -5.68 55.46
C ASN A 28 20.74 -6.82 55.27
N HIS A 29 20.24 -7.04 54.06
CA HIS A 29 19.76 -8.34 53.62
C HIS A 29 20.38 -8.67 52.28
N ARG A 30 21.16 -9.71 52.26
CA ARG A 30 21.57 -10.41 51.03
C ARG A 30 20.32 -10.84 50.31
N VAL A 31 20.23 -10.46 49.05
CA VAL A 31 19.23 -10.98 48.12
C VAL A 31 19.98 -11.60 46.96
N ASP A 32 19.67 -12.85 46.74
CA ASP A 32 20.16 -13.72 45.71
C ASP A 32 19.90 -13.08 44.35
N THR A 33 20.91 -13.09 43.50
CA THR A 33 20.85 -12.72 42.08
C THR A 33 19.99 -13.74 41.34
N ALA A 34 18.70 -13.45 41.21
CA ALA A 34 17.87 -14.06 40.21
C ALA A 34 18.06 -13.24 38.92
N ASN A 35 18.73 -13.84 37.95
CA ASN A 35 18.95 -13.33 36.62
C ASN A 35 17.63 -13.43 35.83
N GLU A 36 16.76 -12.42 35.94
CA GLU A 36 15.64 -12.30 35.05
C GLU A 36 16.14 -11.80 33.68
N ALA A 37 16.33 -12.78 32.81
CA ALA A 37 16.44 -12.51 31.38
C ALA A 37 15.13 -11.88 30.91
N SER A 38 15.13 -10.54 30.80
CA SER A 38 14.10 -9.81 30.10
C SER A 38 14.10 -10.24 28.64
N SER A 39 13.32 -11.25 28.31
CA SER A 39 12.99 -11.56 26.92
C SER A 39 12.13 -10.43 26.39
N SER A 40 12.77 -9.45 25.74
CA SER A 40 12.07 -8.54 24.86
C SER A 40 11.50 -9.38 23.71
N SER A 41 10.25 -9.81 23.84
CA SER A 41 9.48 -10.34 22.71
C SER A 41 9.26 -9.19 21.75
N THR A 42 10.19 -8.99 20.84
CA THR A 42 9.95 -8.26 19.63
C THR A 42 8.87 -9.02 18.89
N SER A 43 7.63 -8.56 18.95
CA SER A 43 6.57 -9.09 18.11
C SER A 43 6.96 -8.78 16.67
N GLU A 44 7.58 -9.75 16.00
CA GLU A 44 7.71 -9.73 14.57
C GLU A 44 6.29 -9.68 14.01
N THR A 45 5.87 -8.51 13.58
CA THR A 45 4.66 -8.37 12.79
C THR A 45 4.93 -9.11 11.50
N SER A 46 4.55 -10.37 11.43
CA SER A 46 4.72 -11.19 10.23
C SER A 46 4.05 -10.46 9.07
N SER A 47 4.82 -10.18 8.04
CA SER A 47 4.28 -9.56 6.83
C SER A 47 3.15 -10.44 6.28
N VAL A 48 1.97 -9.85 6.07
CA VAL A 48 0.84 -10.55 5.44
C VAL A 48 1.07 -10.80 3.93
N MET A 49 2.07 -10.15 3.34
CA MET A 49 2.47 -10.36 1.95
C MET A 49 3.07 -11.76 1.76
N ARG A 50 2.63 -12.48 0.72
CA ARG A 50 3.18 -13.80 0.41
C ARG A 50 4.62 -13.73 -0.07
N THR A 51 5.47 -14.55 0.50
CA THR A 51 6.84 -14.79 0.05
C THR A 51 7.10 -16.30 -0.01
N PRO A 52 7.74 -16.81 -1.08
CA PRO A 52 8.10 -16.09 -2.32
C PRO A 52 6.86 -15.61 -3.10
N ILE A 53 7.06 -14.61 -3.97
CA ILE A 53 5.97 -14.09 -4.83
C ILE A 53 5.51 -15.20 -5.77
N ASP A 54 4.22 -15.46 -5.74
CA ASP A 54 3.55 -16.45 -6.59
C ASP A 54 2.42 -15.75 -7.38
N TRP A 55 2.61 -15.59 -8.67
CA TRP A 55 1.65 -14.93 -9.54
C TRP A 55 0.30 -15.68 -9.70
N GLN A 56 0.24 -16.94 -9.28
CA GLN A 56 -0.97 -17.77 -9.28
C GLN A 56 -1.77 -17.65 -7.97
N LYS A 57 -1.26 -16.89 -6.99
CA LYS A 57 -1.90 -16.68 -5.68
C LYS A 57 -2.16 -15.21 -5.42
N SER A 58 -3.08 -14.93 -4.50
CA SER A 58 -3.29 -13.58 -3.97
C SER A 58 -1.99 -13.04 -3.38
N SER A 59 -1.76 -11.73 -3.46
CA SER A 59 -0.54 -11.11 -2.95
C SER A 59 -0.40 -11.18 -1.44
N GLU A 60 -1.50 -11.15 -0.71
CA GLU A 60 -1.52 -11.31 0.74
C GLU A 60 -2.13 -12.66 1.17
N THR A 61 -1.87 -13.06 2.42
CA THR A 61 -2.43 -14.26 3.03
C THR A 61 -3.79 -14.04 3.69
N VAL A 62 -4.19 -12.79 3.84
CA VAL A 62 -5.49 -12.37 4.37
C VAL A 62 -6.54 -12.27 3.27
N ALA A 63 -7.81 -12.23 3.66
CA ALA A 63 -8.92 -12.04 2.73
C ALA A 63 -8.88 -10.63 2.09
N TYR A 64 -9.39 -10.52 0.88
CA TYR A 64 -9.63 -9.21 0.24
C TYR A 64 -10.67 -8.41 1.03
N PRO A 65 -10.58 -7.07 1.01
CA PRO A 65 -11.56 -6.22 1.67
C PRO A 65 -12.94 -6.30 0.98
N ASP A 66 -14.00 -6.15 1.75
CA ASP A 66 -15.33 -5.88 1.20
C ASP A 66 -15.42 -4.42 0.76
N VAL A 67 -15.40 -4.16 -0.54
CA VAL A 67 -15.45 -2.80 -1.10
C VAL A 67 -16.73 -2.04 -0.74
N ASN A 68 -17.81 -2.74 -0.41
CA ASN A 68 -19.06 -2.09 -0.01
C ASN A 68 -18.98 -1.53 1.42
N ALA A 69 -18.11 -2.07 2.25
CA ALA A 69 -17.81 -1.51 3.59
C ALA A 69 -16.84 -0.31 3.51
N HIS A 70 -16.28 -0.01 2.33
CA HIS A 70 -15.26 1.02 2.12
C HIS A 70 -15.65 1.95 0.95
N PRO A 71 -16.68 2.80 1.08
CA PRO A 71 -17.19 3.65 0.00
C PRO A 71 -16.16 4.68 -0.51
N ASP A 72 -15.22 5.09 0.34
CA ASP A 72 -14.15 6.05 0.01
C ASP A 72 -12.83 5.37 -0.38
N LEU A 73 -12.87 4.07 -0.71
CA LEU A 73 -11.71 3.32 -1.17
C LEU A 73 -11.11 3.97 -2.41
N TRP A 74 -9.81 4.14 -2.38
CA TRP A 74 -9.01 4.57 -3.53
C TRP A 74 -7.76 3.70 -3.69
N ILE A 75 -7.12 3.81 -4.84
CA ILE A 75 -6.01 2.98 -5.26
C ILE A 75 -4.74 3.82 -5.39
N LYS A 76 -3.64 3.38 -4.77
CA LYS A 76 -2.32 3.93 -5.02
C LYS A 76 -1.46 2.89 -5.73
N VAL A 77 -0.77 3.31 -6.81
CA VAL A 77 0.25 2.51 -7.48
C VAL A 77 1.62 3.15 -7.22
N SER A 78 2.51 2.42 -6.57
CA SER A 78 3.91 2.80 -6.37
C SER A 78 4.77 2.12 -7.43
N LYS A 79 5.30 2.90 -8.37
CA LYS A 79 6.18 2.40 -9.45
C LYS A 79 7.52 1.93 -8.87
N LYS A 80 8.08 2.63 -7.90
CA LYS A 80 9.34 2.23 -7.26
C LYS A 80 9.22 0.91 -6.50
N LYS A 81 8.12 0.73 -5.76
CA LYS A 81 7.92 -0.48 -4.94
C LYS A 81 7.29 -1.63 -5.72
N GLN A 82 6.75 -1.38 -6.92
CA GLN A 82 5.97 -2.32 -7.70
C GLN A 82 4.81 -2.92 -6.87
N ARG A 83 4.01 -2.01 -6.30
CA ARG A 83 2.86 -2.33 -5.43
C ARG A 83 1.64 -1.51 -5.80
N VAL A 84 0.50 -2.15 -5.68
CA VAL A 84 -0.82 -1.50 -5.66
C VAL A 84 -1.35 -1.58 -4.23
N TYR A 85 -1.82 -0.47 -3.71
CA TYR A 85 -2.41 -0.36 -2.39
C TYR A 85 -3.87 0.00 -2.51
N LEU A 86 -4.74 -0.74 -1.87
CA LEU A 86 -6.13 -0.38 -1.64
C LEU A 86 -6.19 0.39 -0.31
N ILE A 87 -6.66 1.63 -0.35
CA ILE A 87 -6.58 2.55 0.78
C ILE A 87 -7.97 3.09 1.09
N ASP A 88 -8.34 3.12 2.37
CA ASP A 88 -9.52 3.81 2.87
C ASP A 88 -9.18 4.53 4.18
N ASN A 89 -9.66 5.79 4.34
CA ASN A 89 -9.43 6.60 5.54
C ASN A 89 -7.96 6.63 6.01
N GLY A 90 -7.02 6.67 5.06
CA GLY A 90 -5.58 6.71 5.31
C GLY A 90 -4.96 5.37 5.73
N LYS A 91 -5.74 4.29 5.79
CA LYS A 91 -5.27 2.93 6.11
C LYS A 91 -5.13 2.10 4.85
N ILE A 92 -4.06 1.33 4.74
CA ILE A 92 -3.91 0.31 3.71
C ILE A 92 -4.77 -0.88 4.13
N LEU A 93 -5.76 -1.23 3.31
CA LEU A 93 -6.63 -2.37 3.50
C LEU A 93 -6.03 -3.64 2.91
N TYR A 94 -5.32 -3.50 1.78
CA TYR A 94 -4.73 -4.63 1.06
C TYR A 94 -3.62 -4.13 0.14
N THR A 95 -2.59 -4.96 -0.04
CA THR A 95 -1.45 -4.67 -0.93
C THR A 95 -1.34 -5.75 -2.00
N MET A 96 -1.21 -5.34 -3.27
CA MET A 96 -0.99 -6.28 -4.37
C MET A 96 0.42 -6.10 -4.93
N TYR A 97 1.05 -7.20 -5.30
CA TYR A 97 2.23 -7.18 -6.17
C TYR A 97 1.83 -6.71 -7.55
N CYS A 98 2.62 -5.83 -8.16
CA CYS A 98 2.38 -5.43 -9.54
C CYS A 98 3.68 -5.39 -10.36
N SER A 99 3.52 -5.26 -11.68
CA SER A 99 4.57 -4.83 -12.59
C SER A 99 4.02 -3.73 -13.48
N THR A 100 4.64 -2.56 -13.40
CA THR A 100 4.28 -1.37 -14.19
C THR A 100 5.08 -1.31 -15.50
N GLY A 101 4.83 -0.31 -16.32
CA GLY A 101 5.54 -0.05 -17.57
C GLY A 101 6.99 0.32 -17.39
N THR A 102 7.80 0.10 -18.44
CA THR A 102 9.25 0.35 -18.41
C THR A 102 9.74 1.10 -19.65
N GLY A 103 10.79 1.90 -19.48
CA GLY A 103 11.44 2.64 -20.56
C GLY A 103 10.50 3.62 -21.25
N LYS A 104 10.44 3.56 -22.60
CA LYS A 104 9.54 4.41 -23.39
C LYS A 104 8.04 4.12 -23.19
N ASN A 105 7.74 2.98 -22.62
CA ASN A 105 6.39 2.53 -22.28
C ASN A 105 6.11 2.67 -20.78
N ASP A 106 6.68 3.68 -20.14
CA ASP A 106 6.49 3.90 -18.70
C ASP A 106 5.01 4.13 -18.35
N THR A 107 4.59 3.64 -17.18
CA THR A 107 3.25 3.91 -16.66
C THR A 107 3.18 5.40 -16.25
N PRO A 108 2.26 6.20 -16.82
CA PRO A 108 2.18 7.63 -16.53
C PRO A 108 1.78 7.87 -15.07
N THR A 109 2.49 8.80 -14.42
CA THR A 109 2.16 9.25 -13.05
C THR A 109 1.03 10.28 -13.10
N GLY A 110 0.25 10.34 -12.03
CA GLY A 110 -0.87 11.28 -11.94
C GLY A 110 -2.03 10.74 -11.12
N THR A 111 -3.15 11.46 -11.20
CA THR A 111 -4.44 11.06 -10.63
C THR A 111 -5.38 10.74 -11.76
N TYR A 112 -5.95 9.55 -11.71
CA TYR A 112 -6.87 8.98 -12.70
C TYR A 112 -8.09 8.41 -12.00
N TYR A 113 -9.03 7.87 -12.78
CA TYR A 113 -10.22 7.20 -12.29
C TYR A 113 -10.47 5.94 -13.11
N ILE A 114 -10.96 4.90 -12.47
CA ILE A 114 -11.37 3.67 -13.15
C ILE A 114 -12.47 4.00 -14.14
N GLN A 115 -12.31 3.53 -15.38
CA GLN A 115 -13.23 3.72 -16.49
C GLN A 115 -14.22 2.55 -16.62
N ALA A 116 -15.24 2.72 -17.44
CA ALA A 116 -16.30 1.71 -17.63
C ALA A 116 -15.78 0.44 -18.32
N GLU A 117 -14.79 0.57 -19.20
CA GLU A 117 -14.30 -0.51 -20.05
C GLU A 117 -13.55 -1.55 -19.22
N ARG A 118 -14.01 -2.78 -19.29
CA ARG A 118 -13.43 -3.94 -18.65
C ARG A 118 -13.83 -5.23 -19.32
N GLY A 119 -13.10 -6.31 -19.11
CA GLY A 119 -13.43 -7.60 -19.69
C GLY A 119 -12.64 -8.75 -19.07
N THR A 120 -13.07 -9.96 -19.39
CA THR A 120 -12.46 -11.19 -18.87
C THR A 120 -11.17 -11.57 -19.58
N TYR A 121 -10.99 -11.15 -20.83
CA TYR A 121 -9.81 -11.44 -21.65
C TYR A 121 -9.66 -10.44 -22.78
N PHE A 122 -8.41 -10.17 -23.17
CA PHE A 122 -8.04 -9.50 -24.42
C PHE A 122 -6.75 -10.10 -24.98
N TYR A 123 -6.51 -9.90 -26.27
CA TYR A 123 -5.22 -10.15 -26.92
C TYR A 123 -4.89 -9.00 -27.87
N SER A 124 -3.66 -8.51 -27.81
CA SER A 124 -3.13 -7.47 -28.68
C SER A 124 -2.07 -8.02 -29.61
N GLN A 125 -2.34 -8.06 -30.90
CA GLN A 125 -1.35 -8.49 -31.90
C GLN A 125 -0.14 -7.55 -31.94
N GLN A 126 -0.32 -6.26 -31.62
CA GLN A 126 0.77 -5.28 -31.62
C GLN A 126 1.82 -5.59 -30.54
N SER A 127 1.42 -6.01 -29.35
CA SER A 127 2.34 -6.37 -28.27
C SER A 127 2.67 -7.86 -28.25
N GLY A 128 1.89 -8.72 -28.95
CA GLY A 128 1.99 -10.16 -28.85
C GLY A 128 1.62 -10.68 -27.46
N GLU A 129 0.76 -9.95 -26.74
CA GLU A 129 0.34 -10.28 -25.39
C GLU A 129 -1.18 -10.15 -25.22
N GLY A 130 -1.73 -11.09 -24.48
CA GLY A 130 -3.07 -11.03 -23.92
C GLY A 130 -3.04 -10.98 -22.42
N ALA A 131 -4.18 -10.77 -21.79
CA ALA A 131 -4.32 -10.92 -20.34
C ALA A 131 -5.77 -11.14 -19.95
N HIS A 132 -5.95 -11.71 -18.75
CA HIS A 132 -7.26 -11.91 -18.14
C HIS A 132 -7.61 -10.79 -17.17
N TYR A 133 -8.91 -10.57 -16.96
CA TYR A 133 -9.47 -9.70 -15.92
C TYR A 133 -8.96 -8.27 -16.02
N TRP A 134 -9.23 -7.61 -17.14
CA TRP A 134 -8.74 -6.24 -17.36
C TRP A 134 -9.79 -5.17 -17.00
N VAL A 135 -9.29 -4.04 -16.52
CA VAL A 135 -10.06 -2.86 -16.15
C VAL A 135 -9.31 -1.63 -16.61
N SER A 136 -9.98 -0.75 -17.39
CA SER A 136 -9.37 0.48 -17.90
C SER A 136 -9.30 1.59 -16.84
N TRP A 137 -8.22 2.37 -16.87
CA TRP A 137 -8.05 3.54 -16.03
C TRP A 137 -7.56 4.78 -16.80
N LEU A 138 -7.16 4.62 -18.07
CA LEU A 138 -6.77 5.75 -18.93
C LEU A 138 -6.96 5.38 -20.40
N ASN A 139 -7.41 6.38 -21.19
CA ASN A 139 -7.61 6.33 -22.64
C ASN A 139 -8.52 5.17 -23.11
N HIS A 140 -9.55 4.84 -22.34
CA HIS A 140 -10.64 3.93 -22.74
C HIS A 140 -10.16 2.61 -23.35
N GLY A 141 -9.30 1.89 -22.61
CA GLY A 141 -8.78 0.57 -22.99
C GLY A 141 -7.31 0.53 -23.38
N GLU A 142 -6.58 1.65 -23.36
CA GLU A 142 -5.14 1.67 -23.63
C GLU A 142 -4.32 1.30 -22.39
N TYR A 143 -4.65 1.89 -21.22
CA TYR A 143 -3.97 1.61 -19.96
C TYR A 143 -4.88 0.87 -19.01
N LEU A 144 -4.43 -0.31 -18.59
CA LEU A 144 -5.25 -1.28 -17.88
C LEU A 144 -4.59 -1.71 -16.56
N PHE A 145 -5.42 -2.14 -15.59
CA PHE A 145 -5.06 -3.17 -14.64
C PHE A 145 -5.45 -4.52 -15.23
N HIS A 146 -4.59 -5.54 -15.16
CA HIS A 146 -4.88 -6.88 -15.68
C HIS A 146 -3.95 -7.94 -15.07
N SER A 147 -4.20 -9.21 -15.31
CA SER A 147 -3.33 -10.32 -14.86
C SER A 147 -1.92 -10.23 -15.47
N VAL A 148 -0.98 -11.03 -14.97
CA VAL A 148 0.25 -11.36 -15.72
C VAL A 148 -0.12 -11.81 -17.14
N PRO A 149 0.73 -11.50 -18.17
CA PRO A 149 0.32 -11.65 -19.57
C PRO A 149 0.31 -13.10 -20.06
N THR A 150 -0.47 -13.29 -21.10
CA THR A 150 -0.55 -14.56 -21.86
C THR A 150 0.03 -14.41 -23.25
N ASP A 151 0.27 -15.54 -23.93
CA ASP A 151 0.46 -15.63 -25.35
C ASP A 151 -0.88 -15.57 -26.11
N GLU A 152 -0.84 -15.72 -27.45
CA GLU A 152 -2.03 -15.75 -28.31
C GLU A 152 -2.97 -16.92 -27.98
N SER A 153 -2.44 -18.04 -27.51
CA SER A 153 -3.21 -19.23 -27.12
C SER A 153 -3.80 -19.14 -25.71
N GLY A 154 -3.56 -18.02 -24.99
CA GLY A 154 -4.03 -17.82 -23.61
C GLY A 154 -3.15 -18.46 -22.54
N ASN A 155 -1.98 -19.02 -22.88
CA ASN A 155 -1.04 -19.56 -21.91
C ASN A 155 -0.23 -18.43 -21.25
N TYR A 156 -0.06 -18.46 -19.94
CA TYR A 156 0.71 -17.45 -19.23
C TYR A 156 2.20 -17.45 -19.63
N LYS A 157 2.73 -16.27 -19.96
CA LYS A 157 4.14 -16.06 -20.30
C LYS A 157 4.97 -16.08 -19.03
N LEU A 158 5.56 -17.24 -18.69
CA LEU A 158 6.26 -17.47 -17.42
C LEU A 158 7.42 -16.50 -17.18
N SER A 159 8.16 -16.08 -18.22
CA SER A 159 9.22 -15.10 -18.12
C SER A 159 8.71 -13.75 -17.60
N GLU A 160 7.52 -13.33 -18.06
CA GLU A 160 6.86 -12.08 -17.65
C GLU A 160 6.21 -12.22 -16.26
N ALA A 161 5.53 -13.34 -16.01
CA ALA A 161 4.89 -13.61 -14.73
C ALA A 161 5.89 -13.60 -13.55
N LYS A 162 7.12 -14.09 -13.77
CA LYS A 162 8.21 -14.07 -12.77
C LYS A 162 8.73 -12.67 -12.42
N GLN A 163 8.39 -11.64 -13.22
CA GLN A 163 8.76 -10.24 -12.94
C GLN A 163 7.82 -9.57 -11.92
N LEU A 164 6.65 -10.14 -11.69
CA LEU A 164 5.61 -9.58 -10.82
C LEU A 164 6.18 -9.19 -9.45
N GLY A 165 5.94 -7.95 -9.03
CA GLY A 165 6.35 -7.40 -7.75
C GLY A 165 7.86 -7.14 -7.58
N LYS A 166 8.68 -7.41 -8.63
CA LYS A 166 10.14 -7.30 -8.59
C LYS A 166 10.64 -6.12 -9.43
N LYS A 167 10.06 -5.90 -10.60
CA LYS A 167 10.45 -4.80 -11.48
C LYS A 167 9.33 -4.41 -12.46
N ALA A 168 9.46 -3.21 -13.01
CA ALA A 168 8.68 -2.77 -14.16
C ALA A 168 8.99 -3.65 -15.39
N ALA A 169 7.94 -4.10 -16.10
CA ALA A 169 8.06 -5.05 -17.21
C ALA A 169 6.93 -4.94 -18.24
N SER A 170 5.93 -4.06 -18.03
CA SER A 170 4.79 -3.94 -18.95
C SER A 170 5.01 -2.87 -20.04
N HIS A 171 4.04 -2.78 -20.95
CA HIS A 171 3.97 -1.73 -21.98
C HIS A 171 3.16 -0.49 -21.52
N GLY A 172 3.07 -0.26 -20.18
CA GLY A 172 2.36 0.88 -19.60
C GLY A 172 1.22 0.46 -18.65
N CYS A 173 0.63 -0.69 -18.84
CA CYS A 173 -0.38 -1.26 -17.96
C CYS A 173 0.19 -1.64 -16.57
N VAL A 174 -0.70 -1.91 -15.63
CA VAL A 174 -0.37 -2.40 -14.28
C VAL A 174 -0.75 -3.88 -14.22
N ARG A 175 0.24 -4.76 -14.31
CA ARG A 175 0.08 -6.21 -14.21
C ARG A 175 -0.08 -6.63 -12.76
N LEU A 176 -0.99 -7.54 -12.48
CA LEU A 176 -1.30 -8.10 -11.16
C LEU A 176 -1.14 -9.64 -11.18
N SER A 177 -1.15 -10.27 -10.00
CA SER A 177 -1.36 -11.72 -9.94
C SER A 177 -2.72 -12.10 -10.51
N VAL A 178 -2.90 -13.35 -10.92
CA VAL A 178 -4.16 -13.78 -11.51
C VAL A 178 -5.34 -13.61 -10.53
N PRO A 179 -5.23 -14.04 -9.26
CA PRO A 179 -6.33 -13.84 -8.31
C PRO A 179 -6.56 -12.35 -7.97
N ASP A 180 -5.50 -11.53 -7.85
CA ASP A 180 -5.66 -10.10 -7.58
C ASP A 180 -6.36 -9.39 -8.75
N ALA A 181 -5.97 -9.70 -10.00
CA ALA A 181 -6.61 -9.15 -11.19
C ALA A 181 -8.09 -9.55 -11.27
N LYS A 182 -8.40 -10.82 -10.96
CA LYS A 182 -9.78 -11.31 -10.94
C LYS A 182 -10.60 -10.55 -9.89
N TRP A 183 -10.11 -10.46 -8.67
CA TRP A 183 -10.80 -9.73 -7.61
C TRP A 183 -10.97 -8.25 -7.97
N PHE A 184 -9.93 -7.60 -8.51
CA PHE A 184 -9.96 -6.21 -8.94
C PHE A 184 -11.04 -5.98 -10.01
N TYR A 185 -11.10 -6.83 -11.03
CA TYR A 185 -12.11 -6.81 -12.09
C TYR A 185 -13.54 -6.96 -11.54
N GLU A 186 -13.74 -7.86 -10.59
CA GLU A 186 -15.07 -8.16 -10.01
C GLU A 186 -15.56 -7.09 -9.02
N ASN A 187 -14.66 -6.40 -8.33
CA ASN A 187 -15.04 -5.58 -7.18
C ASN A 187 -14.75 -4.08 -7.32
N ILE A 188 -13.70 -3.67 -8.05
CA ILE A 188 -13.37 -2.25 -8.20
C ILE A 188 -14.34 -1.59 -9.16
N LYS A 189 -15.01 -0.53 -8.71
CA LYS A 189 -16.08 0.15 -9.43
C LYS A 189 -15.52 1.23 -10.35
N GLU A 190 -16.27 1.54 -11.42
CA GLU A 190 -16.06 2.76 -12.20
C GLU A 190 -16.07 4.00 -11.28
N GLY A 191 -15.23 4.97 -11.60
CA GLY A 191 -15.06 6.19 -10.81
C GLY A 191 -14.15 6.04 -9.59
N THR A 192 -13.69 4.82 -9.24
CA THR A 192 -12.70 4.64 -8.16
C THR A 192 -11.42 5.41 -8.51
N LYS A 193 -10.97 6.28 -7.59
CA LYS A 193 -9.75 7.09 -7.76
C LYS A 193 -8.50 6.23 -7.80
N VAL A 194 -7.59 6.53 -8.73
CA VAL A 194 -6.27 5.89 -8.89
C VAL A 194 -5.18 6.96 -8.84
N VAL A 195 -4.20 6.82 -7.97
CA VAL A 195 -3.05 7.72 -7.88
C VAL A 195 -1.79 6.91 -8.18
N ILE A 196 -1.06 7.27 -9.23
CA ILE A 196 0.17 6.61 -9.66
C ILE A 196 1.37 7.50 -9.35
N THR A 197 2.34 6.99 -8.62
CA THR A 197 3.49 7.74 -8.12
C THR A 197 4.81 7.02 -8.40
N ASN A 198 5.91 7.79 -8.37
CA ASN A 198 7.27 7.27 -8.52
C ASN A 198 7.90 6.80 -7.20
N ASP A 199 7.24 7.01 -6.06
CA ASP A 199 7.71 6.61 -4.72
C ASP A 199 7.59 5.12 -4.43
#